data_18d8b9b0e2712ab4e9fd1fbf8cc74e7b
#
_entry.id   18d8b9b0e2712ab4e9fd1fbf8cc74e7b
#
_cell.length_a   1.000
_cell.length_b   1.000
_cell.length_c   1.000
_cell.angle_alpha   90.00
_cell.angle_beta   90.00
_cell.angle_gamma   90.00
#
_symmetry.space_group_name_H-M   'P 1'
#
loop_
_entity.id
_entity.type
_entity.pdbx_description
1 polymer ?
#
loop_
_entity_poly.entity_id
_entity_poly.type
_entity_poly.pdbx_seq_one_letter_code
_entity_poly.pdbx_strand_id
1 'polypeptide(L)'
;SERSAHAIMEGVALSLGLDAQYFRRTYTANPTMLFRIFHYPASDATEGWGVGEHTDYGLLTLLAQDDKGGLQVKTPHGWIDAPPIPGALICNIGDMLDRLTGGVYRSTPHRVLNVSGRSRLSFPFFFDPGFDAQIVPLPGHAASDDSAQRWDKANLHAFTGAYGDYLLGKVGKVFPDLARDVT
;
A
#
# COMPACT_ATOMS: atom_id res chain seq x y z
N SER A 1 5.53 9.80 8.75
CA SER A 1 4.51 10.59 9.45
C SER A 1 3.54 11.25 8.47
N GLU A 2 2.43 11.76 8.95
CA GLU A 2 1.41 12.43 8.13
C GLU A 2 2.00 13.58 7.29
N ARG A 3 2.82 14.44 7.88
CA ARG A 3 3.49 15.53 7.14
C ARG A 3 4.31 15.03 5.96
N SER A 4 5.07 13.96 6.14
CA SER A 4 5.87 13.35 5.07
C SER A 4 4.99 12.77 3.97
N ALA A 5 3.90 12.10 4.37
CA ALA A 5 2.93 11.53 3.42
C ALA A 5 2.26 12.62 2.56
N HIS A 6 1.81 13.71 3.19
CA HIS A 6 1.27 14.85 2.45
C HIS A 6 2.29 15.47 1.49
N ALA A 7 3.55 15.65 1.92
CA ALA A 7 4.60 16.21 1.05
C ALA A 7 4.87 15.32 -0.17
N ILE A 8 4.85 13.98 0.00
CA ILE A 8 4.97 13.05 -1.12
C ILE A 8 3.75 13.17 -2.05
N MET A 9 2.53 13.24 -1.50
CA MET A 9 1.31 13.39 -2.30
C MET A 9 1.25 14.73 -3.05
N GLU A 10 1.82 15.80 -2.50
CA GLU A 10 2.01 17.07 -3.22
C GLU A 10 2.94 16.88 -4.43
N GLY A 11 4.07 16.18 -4.25
CA GLY A 11 4.97 15.83 -5.35
C GLY A 11 4.28 14.97 -6.42
N VAL A 12 3.47 13.98 -6.00
CA VAL A 12 2.65 13.16 -6.92
C VAL A 12 1.67 14.02 -7.70
N ALA A 13 0.95 14.95 -7.03
CA ALA A 13 0.03 15.86 -7.70
C ALA A 13 0.73 16.68 -8.79
N LEU A 14 1.84 17.30 -8.44
CA LEU A 14 2.64 18.11 -9.38
C LEU A 14 3.15 17.29 -10.57
N SER A 15 3.60 16.06 -10.35
CA SER A 15 4.07 15.17 -11.42
C SER A 15 2.97 14.78 -12.41
N LEU A 16 1.71 14.82 -11.96
CA LEU A 16 0.52 14.58 -12.79
C LEU A 16 -0.06 15.85 -13.41
N GLY A 17 0.62 17.00 -13.25
CA GLY A 17 0.14 18.29 -13.74
C GLY A 17 -1.04 18.86 -12.94
N LEU A 18 -1.28 18.36 -11.73
CA LEU A 18 -2.35 18.81 -10.85
C LEU A 18 -1.84 19.88 -9.87
N ASP A 19 -2.78 20.60 -9.26
CA ASP A 19 -2.47 21.50 -8.13
C ASP A 19 -1.85 20.70 -6.97
N ALA A 20 -0.82 21.24 -6.31
CA ALA A 20 -0.11 20.55 -5.22
C ALA A 20 -1.05 20.08 -4.09
N GLN A 21 -2.12 20.84 -3.80
CA GLN A 21 -3.08 20.51 -2.76
C GLN A 21 -4.26 19.63 -3.26
N TYR A 22 -4.20 19.13 -4.49
CA TYR A 22 -5.30 18.37 -5.09
C TYR A 22 -5.74 17.20 -4.23
N PHE A 23 -4.80 16.28 -3.91
CA PHE A 23 -5.11 15.11 -3.09
C PHE A 23 -5.57 15.50 -1.69
N ARG A 24 -4.96 16.54 -1.10
CA ARG A 24 -5.35 17.02 0.23
C ARG A 24 -6.79 17.49 0.27
N ARG A 25 -7.24 18.24 -0.72
CA ARG A 25 -8.62 18.74 -0.78
C ARG A 25 -9.63 17.67 -1.14
N THR A 26 -9.25 16.73 -2.01
CA THR A 26 -10.21 15.79 -2.61
C THR A 26 -10.28 14.46 -1.85
N TYR A 27 -9.13 13.93 -1.42
CA TYR A 27 -9.05 12.58 -0.88
C TYR A 27 -8.54 12.51 0.56
N THR A 28 -7.67 13.43 0.97
CA THR A 28 -6.98 13.36 2.26
C THR A 28 -7.20 14.59 3.15
N ALA A 29 -8.37 15.24 3.01
CA ALA A 29 -8.80 16.28 3.95
C ALA A 29 -9.00 15.71 5.36
N ASN A 30 -9.49 14.47 5.45
CA ASN A 30 -9.60 13.67 6.66
C ASN A 30 -9.11 12.25 6.35
N PRO A 31 -7.78 12.01 6.29
CA PRO A 31 -7.24 10.75 5.81
C PRO A 31 -7.50 9.61 6.80
N THR A 32 -7.69 8.41 6.29
CA THR A 32 -7.62 7.20 7.08
C THR A 32 -6.15 6.87 7.30
N MET A 33 -5.74 6.80 8.56
CA MET A 33 -4.34 6.54 8.91
C MET A 33 -4.25 5.36 9.86
N LEU A 34 -3.33 4.44 9.56
CA LEU A 34 -3.05 3.31 10.43
C LEU A 34 -1.55 3.19 10.62
N PHE A 35 -1.10 3.13 11.86
CA PHE A 35 0.27 2.79 12.21
C PHE A 35 0.28 1.41 12.87
N ARG A 36 1.18 0.53 12.38
CA ARG A 36 1.36 -0.81 12.95
C ARG A 36 2.80 -1.05 13.39
N ILE A 37 2.94 -1.96 14.33
CA ILE A 37 4.23 -2.52 14.73
C ILE A 37 4.12 -4.02 14.46
N PHE A 38 4.93 -4.51 13.52
CA PHE A 38 5.03 -5.94 13.24
C PHE A 38 6.28 -6.52 13.90
N HIS A 39 6.08 -7.56 14.67
CA HIS A 39 7.15 -8.39 15.20
C HIS A 39 7.13 -9.74 14.47
N TYR A 40 8.22 -10.03 13.80
CA TYR A 40 8.46 -11.33 13.15
C TYR A 40 9.44 -12.10 14.03
N PRO A 41 8.99 -13.18 14.72
CA PRO A 41 9.87 -13.98 15.56
C PRO A 41 11.06 -14.54 14.79
N ALA A 42 12.14 -14.85 15.50
CA ALA A 42 13.22 -15.63 14.93
C ALA A 42 12.68 -16.99 14.48
N SER A 43 13.07 -17.43 13.29
CA SER A 43 12.71 -18.74 12.76
C SER A 43 13.95 -19.44 12.26
N ASP A 44 14.12 -20.70 12.62
CA ASP A 44 15.17 -21.58 12.06
C ASP A 44 14.74 -22.17 10.71
N ALA A 45 13.50 -21.90 10.28
CA ALA A 45 12.99 -22.39 9.02
C ALA A 45 13.61 -21.62 7.84
N THR A 46 14.13 -22.35 6.87
CA THR A 46 14.67 -21.81 5.62
C THR A 46 13.60 -21.13 4.74
N GLU A 47 12.32 -21.26 5.09
CA GLU A 47 11.16 -20.66 4.45
C GLU A 47 10.33 -19.82 5.42
N GLY A 48 10.99 -18.94 6.16
CA GLY A 48 10.34 -18.08 7.16
C GLY A 48 9.53 -16.94 6.54
N TRP A 49 8.34 -17.24 5.99
CA TRP A 49 7.42 -16.21 5.53
C TRP A 49 6.90 -15.39 6.70
N GLY A 50 7.21 -14.09 6.72
CA GLY A 50 6.60 -13.13 7.64
C GLY A 50 5.27 -12.61 7.11
N VAL A 51 5.25 -12.17 5.83
CA VAL A 51 4.05 -11.73 5.10
C VAL A 51 4.18 -12.19 3.65
N GLY A 52 3.15 -12.86 3.13
CA GLY A 52 3.07 -13.29 1.74
C GLY A 52 2.99 -12.13 0.75
N GLU A 53 3.05 -12.45 -0.55
CA GLU A 53 2.89 -11.46 -1.62
C GLU A 53 1.56 -10.72 -1.49
N HIS A 54 1.60 -9.38 -1.49
CA HIS A 54 0.44 -8.51 -1.41
C HIS A 54 0.78 -7.11 -1.93
N THR A 55 -0.27 -6.30 -2.14
CA THR A 55 -0.21 -4.85 -2.32
C THR A 55 -0.92 -4.17 -1.16
N ASP A 56 -0.53 -2.93 -0.84
CA ASP A 56 -1.21 -2.12 0.16
C ASP A 56 -2.47 -1.47 -0.43
N TYR A 57 -3.45 -1.21 0.41
CA TYR A 57 -4.80 -0.83 -0.04
C TYR A 57 -4.97 0.66 -0.34
N GLY A 58 -4.21 1.52 0.32
CA GLY A 58 -4.40 2.97 0.32
C GLY A 58 -3.67 3.73 -0.78
N LEU A 59 -3.26 4.96 -0.46
CA LEU A 59 -2.49 5.80 -1.39
C LEU A 59 -1.01 5.47 -1.35
N LEU A 60 -0.43 5.46 -0.14
CA LEU A 60 0.98 5.10 0.06
C LEU A 60 1.24 4.58 1.48
N THR A 61 2.31 3.83 1.61
CA THR A 61 2.83 3.36 2.90
C THR A 61 4.23 3.90 3.11
N LEU A 62 4.48 4.44 4.30
CA LEU A 62 5.82 4.82 4.76
C LEU A 62 6.30 3.79 5.78
N LEU A 63 7.32 3.03 5.42
CA LEU A 63 7.82 1.91 6.21
C LEU A 63 9.19 2.22 6.80
N ALA A 64 9.29 2.20 8.14
CA ALA A 64 10.56 2.06 8.83
C ALA A 64 10.85 0.58 9.09
N GLN A 65 12.10 0.19 9.01
CA GLN A 65 12.58 -1.16 9.30
C GLN A 65 13.70 -1.13 10.33
N ASP A 66 13.85 -2.24 11.06
CA ASP A 66 15.09 -2.51 11.79
C ASP A 66 16.23 -2.92 10.84
N ASP A 67 17.37 -3.34 11.38
CA ASP A 67 18.58 -3.70 10.64
C ASP A 67 18.58 -5.13 10.04
N LYS A 68 17.47 -5.89 10.12
CA LYS A 68 17.44 -7.33 9.75
C LYS A 68 17.12 -7.56 8.26
N GLY A 69 16.54 -6.57 7.59
CA GLY A 69 16.13 -6.72 6.19
C GLY A 69 14.91 -7.62 6.01
N GLY A 70 14.87 -8.36 4.88
CA GLY A 70 13.83 -9.33 4.57
C GLY A 70 12.62 -8.78 3.84
N LEU A 71 12.52 -7.47 3.60
CA LEU A 71 11.52 -6.92 2.68
C LEU A 71 11.98 -7.17 1.24
N GLN A 72 11.09 -7.72 0.43
CA GLN A 72 11.29 -7.92 -1.00
C GLN A 72 10.19 -7.25 -1.81
N VAL A 73 10.59 -6.66 -2.93
CA VAL A 73 9.72 -5.95 -3.86
C VAL A 73 9.75 -6.66 -5.21
N LYS A 74 8.58 -6.82 -5.83
CA LYS A 74 8.45 -7.48 -7.13
C LYS A 74 8.74 -6.50 -8.26
N THR A 75 9.60 -6.92 -9.15
CA THR A 75 9.91 -6.22 -10.41
C THR A 75 9.57 -7.10 -11.60
N PRO A 76 9.55 -6.57 -12.84
CA PRO A 76 9.39 -7.39 -14.04
C PRO A 76 10.47 -8.50 -14.18
N HIS A 77 11.61 -8.32 -13.53
CA HIS A 77 12.74 -9.26 -13.58
C HIS A 77 12.82 -10.20 -12.36
N GLY A 78 11.85 -10.14 -11.48
CA GLY A 78 11.78 -10.97 -10.26
C GLY A 78 11.78 -10.16 -8.97
N TRP A 79 12.01 -10.86 -7.87
CA TRP A 79 12.05 -10.27 -6.53
C TRP A 79 13.42 -9.64 -6.27
N ILE A 80 13.41 -8.42 -5.73
CA ILE A 80 14.62 -7.72 -5.26
C ILE A 80 14.48 -7.40 -3.78
N ASP A 81 15.59 -7.44 -3.06
CA ASP A 81 15.62 -7.03 -1.67
C ASP A 81 15.55 -5.50 -1.55
N ALA A 82 14.80 -5.03 -0.56
CA ALA A 82 14.79 -3.64 -0.13
C ALA A 82 15.47 -3.52 1.25
N PRO A 83 16.82 -3.44 1.27
CA PRO A 83 17.57 -3.45 2.51
C PRO A 83 17.29 -2.20 3.33
N PRO A 84 17.36 -2.29 4.68
CA PRO A 84 17.21 -1.13 5.54
C PRO A 84 18.38 -0.16 5.33
N ILE A 85 18.05 1.12 5.19
CA ILE A 85 19.01 2.22 5.12
C ILE A 85 18.82 3.08 6.37
N PRO A 86 19.84 3.28 7.22
CA PRO A 86 19.71 4.07 8.43
C PRO A 86 19.16 5.47 8.15
N GLY A 87 18.11 5.88 8.88
CA GLY A 87 17.48 7.19 8.73
C GLY A 87 16.55 7.35 7.52
N ALA A 88 16.42 6.31 6.66
CA ALA A 88 15.51 6.32 5.53
C ALA A 88 14.19 5.59 5.84
N LEU A 89 13.15 5.97 5.12
CA LEU A 89 11.88 5.24 5.04
C LEU A 89 11.74 4.67 3.63
N ILE A 90 11.18 3.47 3.54
CA ILE A 90 10.67 2.97 2.26
C ILE A 90 9.29 3.56 2.05
N CYS A 91 9.04 4.05 0.84
CA CYS A 91 7.72 4.49 0.41
C CYS A 91 7.24 3.59 -0.74
N ASN A 92 6.12 2.93 -0.57
CA ASN A 92 5.47 2.16 -1.63
C ASN A 92 4.07 2.69 -1.94
N ILE A 93 3.69 2.54 -3.18
CA ILE A 93 2.39 2.93 -3.72
C ILE A 93 1.36 1.87 -3.36
N GLY A 94 0.17 2.33 -2.95
CA GLY A 94 -0.96 1.46 -2.68
C GLY A 94 -2.00 1.44 -3.81
N ASP A 95 -2.96 0.54 -3.69
CA ASP A 95 -3.97 0.25 -4.72
C ASP A 95 -4.82 1.47 -5.09
N MET A 96 -5.13 2.36 -4.11
CA MET A 96 -5.95 3.53 -4.43
C MET A 96 -5.21 4.55 -5.29
N LEU A 97 -3.92 4.76 -5.08
CA LEU A 97 -3.16 5.66 -5.96
C LEU A 97 -3.02 5.08 -7.37
N ASP A 98 -2.82 3.76 -7.48
CA ASP A 98 -2.85 3.04 -8.76
C ASP A 98 -4.22 3.25 -9.46
N ARG A 99 -5.31 3.00 -8.74
CA ARG A 99 -6.67 3.15 -9.25
C ARG A 99 -6.98 4.57 -9.73
N LEU A 100 -6.63 5.57 -8.93
CA LEU A 100 -6.87 6.98 -9.23
C LEU A 100 -6.10 7.44 -10.47
N THR A 101 -4.86 6.99 -10.61
CA THR A 101 -3.96 7.42 -11.68
C THR A 101 -4.00 6.53 -12.93
N GLY A 102 -4.92 5.55 -12.98
CA GLY A 102 -5.03 4.62 -14.10
C GLY A 102 -3.74 3.84 -14.39
N GLY A 103 -2.99 3.50 -13.33
CA GLY A 103 -1.75 2.73 -13.44
C GLY A 103 -0.50 3.55 -13.75
N VAL A 104 -0.57 4.89 -13.80
CA VAL A 104 0.63 5.74 -13.90
C VAL A 104 1.50 5.55 -12.68
N TYR A 105 0.91 5.52 -11.50
CA TYR A 105 1.53 5.09 -10.25
C TYR A 105 1.00 3.70 -9.89
N ARG A 106 1.78 2.66 -10.15
CA ARG A 106 1.35 1.28 -9.91
C ARG A 106 1.62 0.84 -8.47
N SER A 107 0.62 0.19 -7.87
CA SER A 107 0.84 -0.54 -6.63
C SER A 107 1.81 -1.69 -6.87
N THR A 108 2.83 -1.80 -6.02
CA THR A 108 3.90 -2.75 -6.22
C THR A 108 3.77 -3.91 -5.25
N PRO A 109 3.64 -5.15 -5.75
CA PRO A 109 3.60 -6.32 -4.90
C PRO A 109 4.90 -6.45 -4.10
N HIS A 110 4.76 -6.73 -2.83
CA HIS A 110 5.88 -6.91 -1.92
C HIS A 110 5.58 -8.03 -0.92
N ARG A 111 6.62 -8.51 -0.25
CA ARG A 111 6.55 -9.60 0.71
C ARG A 111 7.63 -9.47 1.76
N VAL A 112 7.50 -10.19 2.86
CA VAL A 112 8.52 -10.23 3.91
C VAL A 112 8.96 -11.66 4.13
N LEU A 113 10.29 -11.88 4.04
CA LEU A 113 10.95 -13.12 4.40
C LEU A 113 11.84 -12.86 5.61
N ASN A 114 11.57 -13.50 6.75
CA ASN A 114 12.46 -13.41 7.90
C ASN A 114 13.42 -14.61 7.91
N VAL A 115 14.47 -14.54 7.13
CA VAL A 115 15.53 -15.57 7.01
C VAL A 115 16.77 -15.22 7.81
N SER A 116 16.73 -14.19 8.65
CA SER A 116 17.88 -13.71 9.40
C SER A 116 18.28 -14.61 10.58
N GLY A 117 17.43 -15.58 10.97
CA GLY A 117 17.57 -16.34 12.20
C GLY A 117 17.36 -15.48 13.48
N ARG A 118 16.95 -14.22 13.32
CA ARG A 118 16.75 -13.24 14.40
C ARG A 118 15.37 -12.63 14.31
N SER A 119 14.83 -12.18 15.44
CA SER A 119 13.57 -11.44 15.40
C SER A 119 13.73 -10.12 14.66
N ARG A 120 12.70 -9.75 13.89
CA ARG A 120 12.63 -8.55 13.05
C ARG A 120 11.46 -7.68 13.49
N LEU A 121 11.66 -6.37 13.45
CA LEU A 121 10.61 -5.37 13.64
C LEU A 121 10.42 -4.53 12.36
N SER A 122 9.17 -4.20 12.06
CA SER A 122 8.84 -3.20 11.04
C SER A 122 7.67 -2.32 11.47
N PHE A 123 7.65 -1.09 10.96
CA PHE A 123 6.79 -0.01 11.42
C PHE A 123 6.12 0.68 10.23
N PRO A 124 5.13 0.06 9.58
CA PRO A 124 4.41 0.68 8.49
C PRO A 124 3.44 1.75 9.00
N PHE A 125 3.43 2.87 8.33
CA PHE A 125 2.44 3.92 8.43
C PHE A 125 1.67 3.99 7.12
N PHE A 126 0.43 3.53 7.14
CA PHE A 126 -0.49 3.56 6.01
C PHE A 126 -1.16 4.93 5.95
N PHE A 127 -1.17 5.51 4.76
CA PHE A 127 -1.77 6.81 4.49
C PHE A 127 -2.75 6.67 3.33
N ASP A 128 -4.02 6.70 3.67
CA ASP A 128 -5.11 6.31 2.81
C ASP A 128 -6.09 7.45 2.58
N PRO A 129 -6.96 7.38 1.55
CA PRO A 129 -8.06 8.32 1.41
C PRO A 129 -8.93 8.39 2.67
N GLY A 130 -9.66 9.47 2.84
CA GLY A 130 -10.74 9.51 3.82
C GLY A 130 -11.72 8.36 3.61
N PHE A 131 -12.29 7.83 4.70
CA PHE A 131 -13.14 6.63 4.65
C PHE A 131 -14.29 6.78 3.65
N ASP A 132 -14.92 7.96 3.59
CA ASP A 132 -16.05 8.28 2.71
C ASP A 132 -15.62 8.85 1.34
N ALA A 133 -14.31 8.98 1.09
CA ALA A 133 -13.80 9.54 -0.16
C ALA A 133 -14.20 8.68 -1.35
N GLN A 134 -14.85 9.28 -2.34
CA GLN A 134 -15.29 8.59 -3.55
C GLN A 134 -14.09 8.35 -4.48
N ILE A 135 -13.86 7.09 -4.82
CA ILE A 135 -12.74 6.68 -5.66
C ILE A 135 -13.17 6.67 -7.13
N VAL A 136 -12.76 7.71 -7.82
CA VAL A 136 -12.97 7.84 -9.26
C VAL A 136 -11.63 8.15 -9.95
N PRO A 137 -11.40 7.69 -11.19
CA PRO A 137 -10.17 8.02 -11.92
C PRO A 137 -9.97 9.55 -11.98
N LEU A 138 -8.72 9.98 -11.87
CA LEU A 138 -8.37 11.37 -12.16
C LEU A 138 -8.71 11.72 -13.61
N PRO A 139 -9.02 12.99 -13.94
CA PRO A 139 -9.30 13.41 -15.30
C PRO A 139 -8.19 12.97 -16.26
N GLY A 140 -8.56 12.26 -17.32
CA GLY A 140 -7.61 11.74 -18.31
C GLY A 140 -6.85 10.46 -17.89
N HIS A 141 -7.14 9.88 -16.72
CA HIS A 141 -6.42 8.72 -16.18
C HIS A 141 -7.30 7.46 -16.04
N ALA A 142 -8.34 7.34 -16.85
CA ALA A 142 -9.11 6.10 -16.91
C ALA A 142 -8.25 4.96 -17.49
N ALA A 143 -8.23 3.81 -16.84
CA ALA A 143 -7.53 2.63 -17.30
C ALA A 143 -8.50 1.51 -17.67
N SER A 144 -8.06 0.65 -18.60
CA SER A 144 -8.72 -0.61 -18.92
C SER A 144 -8.39 -1.70 -17.87
N ASP A 145 -9.07 -2.83 -17.98
CA ASP A 145 -8.82 -4.01 -17.18
C ASP A 145 -7.37 -4.52 -17.41
N ASP A 146 -6.58 -4.54 -16.36
CA ASP A 146 -5.22 -5.07 -16.33
C ASP A 146 -5.07 -6.30 -15.39
N SER A 147 -6.20 -6.91 -14.98
CA SER A 147 -6.25 -8.02 -14.04
C SER A 147 -5.35 -9.19 -14.43
N ALA A 148 -5.23 -9.49 -15.73
CA ALA A 148 -4.35 -10.55 -16.22
C ALA A 148 -2.88 -10.38 -15.82
N GLN A 149 -2.44 -9.14 -15.60
CA GLN A 149 -1.06 -8.76 -15.25
C GLN A 149 -0.87 -8.54 -13.74
N ARG A 150 -1.96 -8.51 -12.96
CA ARG A 150 -1.91 -8.31 -11.51
C ARG A 150 -1.60 -9.62 -10.79
N TRP A 151 -0.94 -9.52 -9.65
CA TRP A 151 -0.56 -10.66 -8.83
C TRP A 151 -1.78 -11.44 -8.31
N ASP A 152 -2.87 -10.75 -7.96
CA ASP A 152 -4.12 -11.30 -7.40
C ASP A 152 -5.21 -11.53 -8.46
N LYS A 153 -4.93 -11.23 -9.73
CA LYS A 153 -5.86 -11.30 -10.87
C LYS A 153 -7.13 -10.46 -10.68
N ALA A 154 -7.13 -9.51 -9.76
CA ALA A 154 -8.26 -8.64 -9.51
C ALA A 154 -8.29 -7.45 -10.48
N ASN A 155 -9.47 -7.08 -10.99
CA ASN A 155 -9.65 -5.86 -11.75
C ASN A 155 -9.79 -4.66 -10.80
N LEU A 156 -8.66 -4.08 -10.39
CA LEU A 156 -8.63 -2.91 -9.53
C LEU A 156 -9.32 -1.70 -10.17
N HIS A 157 -9.19 -1.56 -11.49
CA HIS A 157 -9.72 -0.40 -12.22
C HIS A 157 -11.24 -0.41 -12.37
N ALA A 158 -11.91 -1.54 -12.14
CA ALA A 158 -13.37 -1.62 -12.10
C ALA A 158 -13.97 -1.09 -10.78
N PHE A 159 -13.16 -0.94 -9.72
CA PHE A 159 -13.69 -0.47 -8.44
C PHE A 159 -14.24 0.96 -8.55
N THR A 160 -15.45 1.16 -8.03
CA THR A 160 -16.11 2.45 -7.86
C THR A 160 -16.80 2.45 -6.49
N GLY A 161 -16.87 3.60 -5.82
CA GLY A 161 -17.49 3.72 -4.51
C GLY A 161 -16.58 4.42 -3.50
N ALA A 162 -16.94 4.37 -2.23
CA ALA A 162 -16.15 4.96 -1.15
C ALA A 162 -14.92 4.10 -0.84
N TYR A 163 -13.83 4.73 -0.40
CA TYR A 163 -12.63 4.00 0.04
C TYR A 163 -12.96 2.98 1.14
N GLY A 164 -13.84 3.34 2.07
CA GLY A 164 -14.27 2.45 3.14
C GLY A 164 -14.85 1.13 2.65
N ASP A 165 -15.64 1.15 1.58
CA ASP A 165 -16.21 -0.06 0.98
C ASP A 165 -15.11 -0.98 0.44
N TYR A 166 -14.10 -0.39 -0.21
CA TYR A 166 -12.93 -1.16 -0.68
C TYR A 166 -12.16 -1.78 0.49
N LEU A 167 -11.85 -0.97 1.51
CA LEU A 167 -11.11 -1.41 2.69
C LEU A 167 -11.83 -2.54 3.42
N LEU A 168 -13.13 -2.37 3.70
CA LEU A 168 -13.94 -3.38 4.37
C LEU A 168 -14.04 -4.66 3.54
N GLY A 169 -14.18 -4.54 2.22
CA GLY A 169 -14.17 -5.69 1.32
C GLY A 169 -12.86 -6.47 1.34
N LYS A 170 -11.71 -5.79 1.46
CA LYS A 170 -10.38 -6.43 1.58
C LYS A 170 -10.18 -7.05 2.97
N VAL A 171 -10.52 -6.32 4.04
CA VAL A 171 -10.40 -6.80 5.43
C VAL A 171 -11.30 -8.02 5.67
N GLY A 172 -12.54 -7.99 5.17
CA GLY A 172 -13.46 -9.11 5.30
C GLY A 172 -13.00 -10.40 4.61
N LYS A 173 -12.19 -10.31 3.55
CA LYS A 173 -11.57 -11.49 2.92
C LYS A 173 -10.46 -12.09 3.79
N VAL A 174 -9.71 -11.25 4.51
CA VAL A 174 -8.61 -11.69 5.38
C VAL A 174 -9.14 -12.13 6.76
N PHE A 175 -10.17 -11.47 7.26
CA PHE A 175 -10.78 -11.70 8.57
C PHE A 175 -12.31 -11.87 8.42
N PRO A 176 -12.79 -13.04 7.94
CA PRO A 176 -14.22 -13.26 7.68
C PRO A 176 -15.12 -13.06 8.90
N ASP A 177 -14.61 -13.32 10.10
CA ASP A 177 -15.38 -13.18 11.34
C ASP A 177 -15.67 -11.70 11.67
N LEU A 178 -14.77 -10.78 11.37
CA LEU A 178 -15.02 -9.34 11.54
C LEU A 178 -16.09 -8.81 10.58
N ALA A 179 -16.26 -9.41 9.43
CA ALA A 179 -17.27 -9.00 8.46
C ALA A 179 -18.70 -9.35 8.91
N ARG A 180 -18.89 -10.30 9.84
CA ARG A 180 -20.20 -10.72 10.35
C ARG A 180 -20.76 -9.77 11.40
N ASP A 181 -19.90 -9.02 12.09
CA ASP A 181 -20.29 -8.11 13.18
C ASP A 181 -20.64 -6.70 12.70
N VAL A 182 -20.51 -6.41 11.41
CA VAL A 182 -20.74 -5.08 10.79
C VAL A 182 -22.01 -5.05 9.94
N THR A 183 -22.74 -6.15 9.83
CA THR A 183 -24.05 -6.26 9.18
C THR A 183 -25.16 -6.45 10.23
#